data_23928b99a6c9c52affddc5bea346ec76
#
_entry.id   23928b99a6c9c52affddc5bea346ec76
#
_cell.length_a   1.000
_cell.length_b   1.000
_cell.length_c   1.000
_cell.angle_alpha   90.00
_cell.angle_beta   90.00
_cell.angle_gamma   90.00
#
_symmetry.space_group_name_H-M   'P 1'
#
loop_
_entity.id
_entity.type
_entity.pdbx_description
1 polymer ?
#
loop_
_entity_poly.entity_id
_entity_poly.type
_entity_poly.pdbx_seq_one_letter_code
_entity_poly.pdbx_strand_id
1 'polypeptide(L)'
;MKLDPVLLNMACSWAMKAYNDSNKDAIKIESKWTSTTVYIAKRKSIDVIAFRGTQQGRDWLTDAFVVPVPYAGRLCHGGFALAHKSVWKEVKKHIDPKKRTLICGHSLGGALAELSASMLNGKHDNINLITFGKPNVFFKGFKKPMTLDNQISCVQGSDMVARIPRFCYGPSSSQTMLYFSNTGPDYINPSKDTRVADRGDLRDRIADHMMDGYKERLKQFLENQDKQDNVKPINKEAKKFLEAS
;
A
#
# COMPACT_ATOMS: atom_id res chain seq x y z
N MET A 1 2.27 18.85 1.80
CA MET A 1 1.86 17.76 2.73
C MET A 1 3.12 17.27 3.42
N LYS A 2 3.14 17.27 4.75
CA LYS A 2 4.26 16.73 5.53
C LYS A 2 4.07 15.21 5.64
N LEU A 3 5.06 14.44 5.20
CA LEU A 3 5.06 12.99 5.38
C LEU A 3 5.19 12.67 6.88
N ASP A 4 4.42 11.68 7.36
CA ASP A 4 4.52 11.21 8.75
C ASP A 4 5.44 9.97 8.78
N PRO A 5 6.70 10.08 9.25
CA PRO A 5 7.65 8.97 9.28
C PRO A 5 7.19 7.80 10.14
N VAL A 6 6.45 8.07 11.21
CA VAL A 6 5.92 7.03 12.11
C VAL A 6 4.88 6.19 11.39
N LEU A 7 3.96 6.83 10.66
CA LEU A 7 2.97 6.10 9.86
C LEU A 7 3.60 5.30 8.73
N LEU A 8 4.60 5.88 8.04
CA LEU A 8 5.30 5.19 6.95
C LEU A 8 6.02 3.93 7.46
N ASN A 9 6.76 4.04 8.57
CA ASN A 9 7.44 2.91 9.19
C ASN A 9 6.45 1.86 9.70
N MET A 10 5.36 2.29 10.33
CA MET A 10 4.30 1.39 10.80
C MET A 10 3.66 0.63 9.63
N ALA A 11 3.33 1.32 8.55
CA ALA A 11 2.76 0.70 7.35
C ALA A 11 3.72 -0.32 6.72
N CYS A 12 5.00 0.02 6.61
CA CYS A 12 6.03 -0.87 6.09
C CYS A 12 6.17 -2.13 6.94
N SER A 13 6.29 -1.97 8.26
CA SER A 13 6.38 -3.09 9.20
C SER A 13 5.18 -4.02 9.11
N TRP A 14 3.94 -3.48 9.08
CA TRP A 14 2.74 -4.30 8.97
C TRP A 14 2.54 -4.93 7.60
N ALA A 15 2.93 -4.26 6.51
CA ALA A 15 2.91 -4.86 5.18
C ALA A 15 3.86 -6.07 5.08
N MET A 16 5.03 -6.01 5.74
CA MET A 16 5.94 -7.15 5.86
C MET A 16 5.38 -8.24 6.77
N LYS A 17 4.92 -7.87 7.98
CA LYS A 17 4.34 -8.83 8.94
C LYS A 17 3.16 -9.60 8.36
N ALA A 18 2.41 -9.02 7.44
CA ALA A 18 1.30 -9.69 6.78
C ALA A 18 1.71 -10.95 5.99
N TYR A 19 2.98 -11.09 5.63
CA TYR A 19 3.50 -12.32 5.01
C TYR A 19 3.86 -13.42 6.01
N ASN A 20 3.88 -13.09 7.31
CA ASN A 20 4.22 -14.03 8.36
C ASN A 20 2.96 -14.46 9.13
N ASP A 21 2.65 -15.75 9.13
CA ASP A 21 1.47 -16.29 9.79
C ASP A 21 1.55 -16.29 11.33
N SER A 22 2.69 -15.91 11.91
CA SER A 22 2.92 -15.92 13.37
C SER A 22 2.52 -14.61 14.10
N ASN A 23 1.73 -13.75 13.48
CA ASN A 23 1.26 -12.49 14.09
C ASN A 23 0.22 -12.75 15.22
N LYS A 24 0.68 -13.14 16.39
CA LYS A 24 -0.18 -13.48 17.56
C LYS A 24 -0.99 -12.28 18.11
N ASP A 25 -0.51 -11.06 17.86
CA ASP A 25 -1.11 -9.81 18.40
C ASP A 25 -2.12 -9.16 17.45
N ALA A 26 -2.55 -9.88 16.43
CA ALA A 26 -3.50 -9.38 15.44
C ALA A 26 -4.63 -10.38 15.18
N ILE A 27 -5.81 -9.88 14.92
CA ILE A 27 -6.93 -10.69 14.44
C ILE A 27 -6.64 -11.08 12.99
N LYS A 28 -6.54 -12.38 12.71
CA LYS A 28 -6.39 -12.91 11.35
C LYS A 28 -7.77 -13.19 10.75
N ILE A 29 -8.03 -12.64 9.58
CA ILE A 29 -9.21 -12.94 8.76
C ILE A 29 -8.73 -13.53 7.45
N GLU A 30 -9.29 -14.67 7.05
CA GLU A 30 -8.83 -15.42 5.89
C GLU A 30 -10.00 -15.94 5.06
N SER A 31 -9.87 -15.81 3.74
CA SER A 31 -10.74 -16.47 2.75
C SER A 31 -9.92 -17.51 2.00
N LYS A 32 -10.19 -18.79 2.25
CA LYS A 32 -9.45 -19.89 1.61
C LYS A 32 -9.67 -19.93 0.09
N TRP A 33 -10.87 -19.56 -0.37
CA TRP A 33 -11.21 -19.68 -1.78
C TRP A 33 -10.58 -18.58 -2.66
N THR A 34 -10.25 -17.41 -2.11
CA THR A 34 -9.51 -16.36 -2.79
C THR A 34 -8.05 -16.26 -2.31
N SER A 35 -7.64 -17.09 -1.37
CA SER A 35 -6.34 -17.03 -0.70
C SER A 35 -6.02 -15.63 -0.14
N THR A 36 -7.07 -14.90 0.29
CA THR A 36 -6.95 -13.54 0.81
C THR A 36 -6.81 -13.56 2.31
N THR A 37 -5.76 -12.94 2.84
CA THR A 37 -5.50 -12.83 4.28
C THR A 37 -5.37 -11.37 4.70
N VAL A 38 -5.97 -11.03 5.84
CA VAL A 38 -5.94 -9.69 6.45
C VAL A 38 -5.60 -9.83 7.92
N TYR A 39 -4.75 -8.96 8.41
CA TYR A 39 -4.42 -8.83 9.83
C TYR A 39 -4.95 -7.50 10.37
N ILE A 40 -5.61 -7.54 11.50
CA ILE A 40 -6.14 -6.35 12.17
C ILE A 40 -5.51 -6.25 13.55
N ALA A 41 -4.64 -5.25 13.74
CA ALA A 41 -4.02 -4.96 15.02
C ALA A 41 -4.72 -3.80 15.69
N LYS A 42 -5.25 -4.07 16.89
CA LYS A 42 -5.87 -3.07 17.75
C LYS A 42 -4.82 -2.41 18.63
N ARG A 43 -4.55 -1.13 18.40
CA ARG A 43 -3.58 -0.37 19.18
C ARG A 43 -4.29 0.75 19.96
N LYS A 44 -3.64 1.33 20.96
CA LYS A 44 -4.24 2.37 21.80
C LYS A 44 -4.64 3.61 21.00
N SER A 45 -3.77 4.11 20.13
CA SER A 45 -3.96 5.37 19.38
C SER A 45 -4.40 5.19 17.94
N ILE A 46 -4.15 4.02 17.33
CA ILE A 46 -4.43 3.76 15.92
C ILE A 46 -4.66 2.27 15.69
N ASP A 47 -5.69 1.93 14.93
CA ASP A 47 -5.89 0.56 14.46
C ASP A 47 -5.16 0.35 13.13
N VAL A 48 -4.61 -0.85 12.91
CA VAL A 48 -3.93 -1.18 11.67
C VAL A 48 -4.66 -2.31 10.97
N ILE A 49 -4.94 -2.15 9.69
CA ILE A 49 -5.51 -3.17 8.80
C ILE A 49 -4.48 -3.44 7.72
N ALA A 50 -3.82 -4.59 7.80
CA ALA A 50 -2.76 -4.98 6.88
C ALA A 50 -3.22 -6.14 5.97
N PHE A 51 -3.31 -5.88 4.67
CA PHE A 51 -3.63 -6.90 3.68
C PHE A 51 -2.36 -7.59 3.21
N ARG A 52 -2.36 -8.93 3.23
CA ARG A 52 -1.29 -9.74 2.70
C ARG A 52 -1.28 -9.69 1.17
N GLY A 53 -0.10 -9.55 0.58
CA GLY A 53 0.11 -9.77 -0.84
C GLY A 53 0.20 -11.27 -1.18
N THR A 54 0.33 -11.60 -2.46
CA THR A 54 0.50 -12.98 -2.92
C THR A 54 1.96 -13.40 -2.79
N GLN A 55 2.23 -14.56 -2.19
CA GLN A 55 3.58 -15.13 -2.11
C GLN A 55 4.03 -15.75 -3.44
N GLN A 56 3.10 -16.27 -4.22
CA GLN A 56 3.32 -16.85 -5.54
C GLN A 56 3.17 -15.75 -6.60
N GLY A 57 4.17 -14.94 -6.71
CA GLY A 57 4.44 -13.76 -7.55
C GLY A 57 3.66 -13.61 -8.82
N ARG A 58 3.45 -13.94 -9.88
CA ARG A 58 3.14 -13.30 -11.16
C ARG A 58 1.91 -13.79 -11.89
N ASP A 59 1.55 -15.03 -11.68
CA ASP A 59 0.55 -15.72 -12.52
C ASP A 59 -0.83 -15.08 -12.36
N TRP A 60 -1.16 -14.59 -11.17
CA TRP A 60 -2.42 -13.89 -10.95
C TRP A 60 -2.50 -12.49 -11.61
N LEU A 61 -1.33 -11.86 -11.93
CA LEU A 61 -1.30 -10.55 -12.61
C LEU A 61 -1.57 -10.67 -14.11
N THR A 62 -1.21 -11.81 -14.69
CA THR A 62 -1.40 -12.09 -16.13
C THR A 62 -2.75 -12.74 -16.41
N ASP A 63 -3.23 -13.60 -15.52
CA ASP A 63 -4.43 -14.41 -15.72
C ASP A 63 -5.66 -13.86 -14.99
N ALA A 64 -5.48 -12.88 -14.10
CA ALA A 64 -6.58 -12.35 -13.33
C ALA A 64 -7.58 -11.61 -14.20
N PHE A 65 -8.81 -11.89 -13.95
CA PHE A 65 -10.03 -11.30 -14.48
C PHE A 65 -9.95 -9.77 -14.54
N VAL A 66 -9.39 -9.25 -15.64
CA VAL A 66 -9.07 -7.80 -15.82
C VAL A 66 -10.35 -7.00 -16.11
N VAL A 67 -11.51 -7.68 -16.24
CA VAL A 67 -12.78 -7.03 -16.54
C VAL A 67 -13.15 -6.03 -15.44
N PRO A 68 -13.47 -4.78 -15.81
CA PRO A 68 -13.94 -3.80 -14.85
C PRO A 68 -15.29 -4.18 -14.28
N VAL A 69 -15.42 -4.11 -12.96
CA VAL A 69 -16.69 -4.35 -12.26
C VAL A 69 -17.05 -3.15 -11.37
N PRO A 70 -18.35 -2.84 -11.19
CA PRO A 70 -18.78 -1.84 -10.22
C PRO A 70 -18.53 -2.36 -8.79
N TYR A 71 -17.61 -1.71 -8.06
CA TYR A 71 -17.32 -2.05 -6.68
C TYR A 71 -16.70 -0.85 -5.95
N ALA A 72 -16.93 -0.73 -4.64
CA ALA A 72 -16.43 0.37 -3.82
C ALA A 72 -16.79 1.78 -4.38
N GLY A 73 -17.96 1.90 -5.01
CA GLY A 73 -18.43 3.16 -5.61
C GLY A 73 -17.73 3.57 -6.91
N ARG A 74 -17.00 2.63 -7.55
CA ARG A 74 -16.19 2.88 -8.76
C ARG A 74 -16.17 1.66 -9.67
N LEU A 75 -15.65 1.82 -10.88
CA LEU A 75 -15.23 0.68 -11.71
C LEU A 75 -13.81 0.29 -11.30
N CYS A 76 -13.63 -0.96 -10.89
CA CYS A 76 -12.34 -1.49 -10.46
C CYS A 76 -12.06 -2.87 -11.06
N HIS A 77 -10.83 -3.33 -10.91
CA HIS A 77 -10.39 -4.65 -11.37
C HIS A 77 -11.19 -5.77 -10.70
N GLY A 78 -11.84 -6.63 -11.49
CA GLY A 78 -12.76 -7.65 -11.01
C GLY A 78 -12.13 -8.65 -10.05
N GLY A 79 -10.90 -9.10 -10.34
CA GLY A 79 -10.17 -10.01 -9.46
C GLY A 79 -9.88 -9.39 -8.08
N PHE A 80 -9.52 -8.10 -8.03
CA PHE A 80 -9.31 -7.40 -6.75
C PHE A 80 -10.63 -7.22 -6.00
N ALA A 81 -11.71 -6.87 -6.70
CA ALA A 81 -13.03 -6.75 -6.11
C ALA A 81 -13.48 -8.07 -5.47
N LEU A 82 -13.26 -9.17 -6.17
CA LEU A 82 -13.62 -10.51 -5.71
C LEU A 82 -12.84 -10.91 -4.45
N ALA A 83 -11.52 -10.75 -4.48
CA ALA A 83 -10.64 -11.03 -3.35
C ALA A 83 -11.01 -10.15 -2.14
N HIS A 84 -11.22 -8.85 -2.33
CA HIS A 84 -11.62 -7.95 -1.26
C HIS A 84 -12.99 -8.30 -0.68
N LYS A 85 -14.00 -8.56 -1.54
CA LYS A 85 -15.36 -8.90 -1.13
C LYS A 85 -15.40 -10.16 -0.25
N SER A 86 -14.50 -11.12 -0.50
CA SER A 86 -14.45 -12.38 0.24
C SER A 86 -14.14 -12.22 1.74
N VAL A 87 -13.45 -11.13 2.13
CA VAL A 87 -13.05 -10.85 3.52
C VAL A 87 -13.73 -9.59 4.09
N TRP A 88 -14.23 -8.69 3.24
CA TRP A 88 -14.69 -7.36 3.64
C TRP A 88 -15.81 -7.36 4.68
N LYS A 89 -16.77 -8.28 4.55
CA LYS A 89 -17.88 -8.38 5.52
C LYS A 89 -17.36 -8.62 6.94
N GLU A 90 -16.31 -9.42 7.08
CA GLU A 90 -15.72 -9.70 8.38
C GLU A 90 -14.80 -8.55 8.85
N VAL A 91 -13.94 -8.04 7.96
CA VAL A 91 -13.02 -6.94 8.26
C VAL A 91 -13.76 -5.73 8.84
N LYS A 92 -14.86 -5.31 8.22
CA LYS A 92 -15.58 -4.11 8.65
C LYS A 92 -16.22 -4.22 10.05
N LYS A 93 -16.45 -5.42 10.59
CA LYS A 93 -16.94 -5.61 11.96
C LYS A 93 -15.92 -5.14 13.01
N HIS A 94 -14.67 -5.09 12.64
CA HIS A 94 -13.56 -4.71 13.51
C HIS A 94 -13.13 -3.25 13.35
N ILE A 95 -13.80 -2.46 12.51
CA ILE A 95 -13.46 -1.05 12.27
C ILE A 95 -14.30 -0.15 13.17
N ASP A 96 -13.64 0.66 13.99
CA ASP A 96 -14.26 1.73 14.73
C ASP A 96 -14.23 3.02 13.88
N PRO A 97 -15.40 3.58 13.49
CA PRO A 97 -15.45 4.75 12.63
C PRO A 97 -14.86 6.02 13.25
N LYS A 98 -14.74 6.07 14.58
CA LYS A 98 -14.20 7.21 15.32
C LYS A 98 -12.70 7.12 15.58
N LYS A 99 -12.11 5.96 15.33
CA LYS A 99 -10.72 5.70 15.65
C LYS A 99 -9.81 5.91 14.43
N ARG A 100 -8.65 6.53 14.64
CA ARG A 100 -7.62 6.64 13.59
C ARG A 100 -7.30 5.23 13.07
N THR A 101 -7.30 5.07 11.75
CA THR A 101 -7.06 3.77 11.12
C THR A 101 -6.01 3.89 10.04
N LEU A 102 -4.99 3.03 10.11
CA LEU A 102 -4.00 2.83 9.07
C LEU A 102 -4.38 1.58 8.26
N ILE A 103 -4.55 1.74 6.96
CA ILE A 103 -4.79 0.64 6.03
C ILE A 103 -3.55 0.52 5.16
N CYS A 104 -2.95 -0.65 5.12
CA CYS A 104 -1.70 -0.86 4.38
C CYS A 104 -1.63 -2.23 3.71
N GLY A 105 -0.67 -2.37 2.80
CA GLY A 105 -0.36 -3.62 2.14
C GLY A 105 0.64 -3.44 1.01
N HIS A 106 1.23 -4.57 0.62
CA HIS A 106 2.18 -4.66 -0.49
C HIS A 106 1.56 -5.45 -1.64
N SER A 107 1.90 -5.10 -2.88
CA SER A 107 1.45 -5.83 -4.07
C SER A 107 -0.09 -5.92 -4.13
N LEU A 108 -0.65 -7.14 -4.31
CA LEU A 108 -2.09 -7.40 -4.21
C LEU A 108 -2.68 -6.83 -2.91
N GLY A 109 -2.00 -7.00 -1.77
CA GLY A 109 -2.45 -6.45 -0.49
C GLY A 109 -2.63 -4.94 -0.53
N GLY A 110 -1.79 -4.22 -1.26
CA GLY A 110 -1.94 -2.79 -1.50
C GLY A 110 -3.19 -2.43 -2.31
N ALA A 111 -3.55 -3.25 -3.30
CA ALA A 111 -4.78 -3.08 -4.06
C ALA A 111 -6.02 -3.28 -3.18
N LEU A 112 -6.02 -4.30 -2.32
CA LEU A 112 -7.12 -4.56 -1.39
C LEU A 112 -7.22 -3.48 -0.31
N ALA A 113 -6.10 -2.95 0.15
CA ALA A 113 -6.05 -1.81 1.05
C ALA A 113 -6.70 -0.56 0.43
N GLU A 114 -6.44 -0.27 -0.85
CA GLU A 114 -7.07 0.85 -1.56
C GLU A 114 -8.57 0.67 -1.75
N LEU A 115 -9.04 -0.54 -2.02
CA LEU A 115 -10.47 -0.85 -2.07
C LEU A 115 -11.14 -0.61 -0.71
N SER A 116 -10.51 -1.05 0.39
CA SER A 116 -11.00 -0.80 1.74
C SER A 116 -11.11 0.69 2.05
N ALA A 117 -10.08 1.46 1.75
CA ALA A 117 -10.07 2.91 1.92
C ALA A 117 -11.19 3.58 1.11
N SER A 118 -11.42 3.11 -0.14
CA SER A 118 -12.53 3.60 -0.97
C SER A 118 -13.91 3.31 -0.38
N MET A 119 -14.10 2.14 0.24
CA MET A 119 -15.36 1.76 0.91
C MET A 119 -15.65 2.59 2.16
N LEU A 120 -14.59 3.03 2.85
CA LEU A 120 -14.68 3.82 4.08
C LEU A 120 -14.71 5.32 3.82
N ASN A 121 -14.28 5.77 2.65
CA ASN A 121 -14.19 7.18 2.29
C ASN A 121 -15.53 7.90 2.46
N GLY A 122 -15.52 8.99 3.24
CA GLY A 122 -16.72 9.77 3.59
C GLY A 122 -17.68 9.11 4.61
N LYS A 123 -17.26 7.98 5.19
CA LYS A 123 -18.04 7.28 6.25
C LYS A 123 -17.26 7.15 7.55
N HIS A 124 -15.97 7.28 7.49
CA HIS A 124 -15.05 7.17 8.61
C HIS A 124 -14.08 8.32 8.58
N ASP A 125 -13.83 8.90 9.73
CA ASP A 125 -12.82 9.92 9.92
C ASP A 125 -11.44 9.28 10.12
N ASN A 126 -10.38 10.06 9.92
CA ASN A 126 -9.00 9.67 10.24
C ASN A 126 -8.50 8.38 9.55
N ILE A 127 -8.80 8.21 8.26
CA ILE A 127 -8.30 7.10 7.45
C ILE A 127 -6.96 7.47 6.80
N ASN A 128 -5.96 6.61 7.01
CA ASN A 128 -4.64 6.71 6.40
C ASN A 128 -4.41 5.47 5.53
N LEU A 129 -4.08 5.66 4.26
CA LEU A 129 -3.76 4.60 3.31
C LEU A 129 -2.30 4.70 2.88
N ILE A 130 -1.52 3.67 3.15
CA ILE A 130 -0.12 3.58 2.73
C ILE A 130 0.13 2.22 2.07
N THR A 131 0.59 2.24 0.83
CA THR A 131 0.77 1.02 0.01
C THR A 131 2.15 0.96 -0.60
N PHE A 132 2.64 -0.25 -0.85
CA PHE A 132 3.95 -0.54 -1.42
C PHE A 132 3.79 -1.39 -2.68
N GLY A 133 4.34 -0.98 -3.81
CA GLY A 133 4.30 -1.72 -5.06
C GLY A 133 2.89 -2.11 -5.54
N LYS A 134 1.90 -1.32 -5.20
CA LYS A 134 0.49 -1.58 -5.47
C LYS A 134 0.17 -1.48 -6.96
N PRO A 135 -0.54 -2.46 -7.58
CA PRO A 135 -1.04 -2.34 -8.94
C PRO A 135 -2.14 -1.28 -9.08
N ASN A 136 -2.48 -0.92 -10.32
CA ASN A 136 -3.58 0.00 -10.61
C ASN A 136 -4.93 -0.69 -10.36
N VAL A 137 -5.73 -0.11 -9.48
CA VAL A 137 -6.99 -0.70 -9.01
C VAL A 137 -8.19 -0.23 -9.80
N PHE A 138 -8.27 1.08 -10.09
CA PHE A 138 -9.46 1.71 -10.64
C PHE A 138 -9.35 2.02 -12.12
N PHE A 139 -10.49 1.91 -12.80
CA PHE A 139 -10.65 2.27 -14.20
C PHE A 139 -10.50 3.80 -14.37
N LYS A 140 -9.78 4.26 -15.40
CA LYS A 140 -9.41 5.68 -15.58
C LYS A 140 -10.67 6.49 -15.87
N GLY A 141 -11.59 6.47 -16.36
CA GLY A 141 -12.74 7.36 -16.64
C GLY A 141 -13.63 7.61 -15.44
N PHE A 142 -13.52 6.81 -14.38
CA PHE A 142 -14.46 6.82 -13.25
C PHE A 142 -13.74 7.09 -11.92
N LYS A 143 -12.80 8.03 -11.94
CA LYS A 143 -12.01 8.40 -10.77
C LYS A 143 -12.75 9.42 -9.92
N LYS A 144 -13.41 8.97 -8.88
CA LYS A 144 -13.86 9.86 -7.81
C LYS A 144 -12.71 10.03 -6.81
N PRO A 145 -12.25 11.26 -6.51
CA PRO A 145 -11.20 11.48 -5.52
C PRO A 145 -11.59 10.88 -4.17
N MET A 146 -10.62 10.32 -3.45
CA MET A 146 -10.78 9.98 -2.05
C MET A 146 -10.29 11.15 -1.19
N THR A 147 -11.05 11.48 -0.16
CA THR A 147 -10.66 12.49 0.83
C THR A 147 -10.21 11.73 2.07
N LEU A 148 -8.92 11.41 2.14
CA LEU A 148 -8.28 10.71 3.25
C LEU A 148 -7.25 11.63 3.90
N ASP A 149 -6.93 11.40 5.16
CA ASP A 149 -5.90 12.16 5.87
C ASP A 149 -4.53 12.01 5.19
N ASN A 150 -4.18 10.77 4.86
CA ASN A 150 -3.01 10.45 4.07
C ASN A 150 -3.34 9.37 3.05
N GLN A 151 -2.90 9.57 1.82
CA GLN A 151 -2.96 8.56 0.77
C GLN A 151 -1.60 8.50 0.06
N ILE A 152 -0.76 7.56 0.49
CA ILE A 152 0.62 7.43 0.01
C ILE A 152 0.79 6.09 -0.71
N SER A 153 1.39 6.14 -1.89
CA SER A 153 1.79 4.96 -2.66
C SER A 153 3.29 4.97 -2.85
N CYS A 154 3.98 4.05 -2.19
CA CYS A 154 5.42 3.85 -2.36
C CYS A 154 5.65 2.99 -3.61
N VAL A 155 6.51 3.49 -4.50
CA VAL A 155 6.87 2.82 -5.76
C VAL A 155 8.38 2.82 -5.88
N GLN A 156 8.98 1.65 -6.04
CA GLN A 156 10.43 1.51 -6.24
C GLN A 156 10.76 1.41 -7.72
N GLY A 157 11.73 2.19 -8.17
CA GLY A 157 12.41 2.12 -9.45
C GLY A 157 11.57 1.64 -10.62
N SER A 158 11.89 0.49 -11.13
CA SER A 158 11.21 -0.15 -12.26
C SER A 158 10.12 -1.13 -11.87
N ASP A 159 9.65 -1.15 -10.62
CA ASP A 159 8.60 -2.08 -10.19
C ASP A 159 7.48 -2.19 -11.23
N MET A 160 7.41 -3.37 -11.87
CA MET A 160 6.47 -3.62 -12.95
C MET A 160 5.03 -3.73 -12.43
N VAL A 161 4.84 -4.26 -11.23
CA VAL A 161 3.52 -4.48 -10.64
C VAL A 161 2.83 -3.15 -10.38
N ALA A 162 3.55 -2.15 -9.88
CA ALA A 162 3.01 -0.83 -9.63
C ALA A 162 2.55 -0.09 -10.90
N ARG A 163 2.82 -0.64 -12.08
CA ARG A 163 2.51 -0.05 -13.39
C ARG A 163 1.39 -0.75 -14.15
N ILE A 164 0.90 -1.89 -13.67
CA ILE A 164 -0.11 -2.72 -14.34
C ILE A 164 -1.40 -2.80 -13.51
N PRO A 165 -2.54 -3.12 -14.17
CA PRO A 165 -2.77 -3.06 -15.60
C PRO A 165 -2.70 -1.62 -16.14
N ARG A 166 -2.29 -1.44 -17.42
CA ARG A 166 -1.97 -0.11 -17.97
C ARG A 166 -3.12 0.56 -18.72
N PHE A 167 -3.80 -0.17 -19.57
CA PHE A 167 -4.69 0.42 -20.59
C PHE A 167 -5.78 1.29 -19.98
N CYS A 168 -6.79 0.68 -19.43
CA CYS A 168 -7.96 1.35 -18.89
C CYS A 168 -7.81 1.70 -17.39
N TYR A 169 -6.75 1.23 -16.73
CA TYR A 169 -6.49 1.43 -15.31
C TYR A 169 -5.38 2.46 -15.08
N GLY A 170 -5.38 3.06 -13.92
CA GLY A 170 -4.35 4.04 -13.56
C GLY A 170 -4.29 4.33 -12.06
N PRO A 171 -3.27 5.06 -11.63
CA PRO A 171 -3.12 5.44 -10.23
C PRO A 171 -4.32 6.28 -9.77
N SER A 172 -4.63 6.23 -8.49
CA SER A 172 -5.65 7.11 -7.90
C SER A 172 -5.23 8.58 -8.05
N SER A 173 -6.18 9.45 -8.39
CA SER A 173 -5.91 10.87 -8.62
C SER A 173 -5.55 11.65 -7.36
N SER A 174 -5.90 11.13 -6.17
CA SER A 174 -5.68 11.77 -4.88
C SER A 174 -4.45 11.25 -4.12
N GLN A 175 -3.72 10.25 -4.67
CA GLN A 175 -2.58 9.69 -3.97
C GLN A 175 -1.31 10.52 -4.17
N THR A 176 -0.53 10.63 -3.10
CA THR A 176 0.87 11.05 -3.17
C THR A 176 1.73 9.83 -3.52
N MET A 177 2.53 9.94 -4.56
CA MET A 177 3.50 8.92 -4.90
C MET A 177 4.85 9.23 -4.25
N LEU A 178 5.33 8.34 -3.41
CA LEU A 178 6.70 8.33 -2.94
C LEU A 178 7.49 7.34 -3.81
N TYR A 179 8.38 7.88 -4.63
CA TYR A 179 9.10 7.13 -5.65
C TYR A 179 10.57 6.97 -5.27
N PHE A 180 11.02 5.75 -5.09
CA PHE A 180 12.40 5.38 -4.82
C PHE A 180 13.14 5.11 -6.14
N SER A 181 14.01 6.03 -6.55
CA SER A 181 14.73 5.94 -7.81
C SER A 181 15.88 4.94 -7.74
N ASN A 182 16.13 4.19 -8.81
CA ASN A 182 17.30 3.30 -8.93
C ASN A 182 18.57 4.05 -9.33
N THR A 183 18.44 5.17 -10.03
CA THR A 183 19.55 5.87 -10.67
C THR A 183 19.77 7.29 -10.18
N GLY A 184 18.87 7.81 -9.36
CA GLY A 184 18.91 9.20 -8.91
C GLY A 184 18.32 9.40 -7.51
N PRO A 185 17.98 10.63 -7.15
CA PRO A 185 17.33 10.92 -5.87
C PRO A 185 15.91 10.37 -5.84
N ASP A 186 15.39 10.17 -4.64
CA ASP A 186 13.99 9.81 -4.44
C ASP A 186 13.08 11.02 -4.69
N TYR A 187 11.87 10.78 -5.15
CA TYR A 187 10.93 11.81 -5.57
C TYR A 187 9.58 11.71 -4.89
N ILE A 188 8.96 12.86 -4.67
CA ILE A 188 7.54 12.94 -4.33
C ILE A 188 6.79 13.39 -5.58
N ASN A 189 5.83 12.58 -6.05
CA ASN A 189 5.04 12.82 -7.26
C ASN A 189 5.88 13.10 -8.52
N PRO A 190 6.83 12.22 -8.90
CA PRO A 190 7.66 12.43 -10.08
C PRO A 190 6.85 12.47 -11.36
N SER A 191 7.38 13.17 -12.36
CA SER A 191 6.80 13.18 -13.71
C SER A 191 6.80 11.77 -14.33
N LYS A 192 6.01 11.61 -15.38
CA LYS A 192 6.03 10.35 -16.15
C LYS A 192 7.39 10.12 -16.77
N ASP A 193 8.03 11.17 -17.27
CA ASP A 193 9.32 11.09 -17.95
C ASP A 193 10.44 10.70 -16.99
N THR A 194 10.46 11.26 -15.77
CA THR A 194 11.38 10.84 -14.70
C THR A 194 11.27 9.34 -14.44
N ARG A 195 10.05 8.81 -14.30
CA ARG A 195 9.81 7.38 -14.06
C ARG A 195 10.12 6.49 -15.27
N VAL A 196 10.05 7.03 -16.48
CA VAL A 196 10.43 6.30 -17.70
C VAL A 196 11.94 6.23 -17.84
N ALA A 197 12.65 7.33 -17.54
CA ALA A 197 14.11 7.38 -17.58
C ALA A 197 14.77 6.44 -16.55
N ASP A 198 14.12 6.19 -15.42
CA ASP A 198 14.61 5.32 -14.34
C ASP A 198 14.27 3.83 -14.52
N ARG A 199 13.91 3.39 -15.73
CA ARG A 199 13.59 1.98 -16.00
C ARG A 199 14.84 1.16 -16.16
N GLY A 200 15.05 0.22 -15.23
CA GLY A 200 16.02 -0.84 -15.33
C GLY A 200 15.62 -1.96 -16.31
N ASP A 201 16.42 -2.99 -16.37
CA ASP A 201 16.15 -4.19 -17.16
C ASP A 201 14.98 -5.03 -16.59
N LEU A 202 14.71 -6.20 -17.18
CA LEU A 202 13.61 -7.06 -16.75
C LEU A 202 13.86 -7.70 -15.36
N ARG A 203 15.14 -7.94 -15.01
CA ARG A 203 15.51 -8.53 -13.70
C ARG A 203 15.30 -7.51 -12.59
N ASP A 204 15.73 -6.26 -12.81
CA ASP A 204 15.50 -5.16 -11.89
C ASP A 204 14.01 -4.94 -11.61
N ARG A 205 13.17 -5.03 -12.65
CA ARG A 205 11.71 -4.86 -12.53
C ARG A 205 11.03 -5.84 -11.58
N ILE A 206 11.63 -6.99 -11.37
CA ILE A 206 11.15 -8.03 -10.48
C ILE A 206 11.73 -7.84 -9.07
N ALA A 207 13.02 -7.57 -8.99
CA ALA A 207 13.72 -7.30 -7.75
C ALA A 207 13.11 -6.08 -7.05
N ASP A 208 12.81 -5.02 -7.81
CA ASP A 208 12.18 -3.80 -7.32
C ASP A 208 10.77 -4.02 -6.73
N HIS A 209 10.13 -5.15 -7.04
CA HIS A 209 8.83 -5.48 -6.46
C HIS A 209 8.92 -6.13 -5.07
N MET A 210 10.09 -6.56 -4.63
CA MET A 210 10.20 -7.26 -3.35
C MET A 210 10.05 -6.31 -2.17
N MET A 211 9.30 -6.75 -1.14
CA MET A 211 9.00 -5.90 0.03
C MET A 211 10.25 -5.53 0.85
N ASP A 212 11.28 -6.38 0.85
CA ASP A 212 12.56 -6.07 1.51
C ASP A 212 13.26 -4.86 0.87
N GLY A 213 13.20 -4.74 -0.47
CA GLY A 213 13.67 -3.56 -1.19
C GLY A 213 12.93 -2.29 -0.75
N TYR A 214 11.61 -2.34 -0.65
CA TYR A 214 10.80 -1.23 -0.17
C TYR A 214 11.16 -0.81 1.26
N LYS A 215 11.41 -1.77 2.15
CA LYS A 215 11.84 -1.49 3.53
C LYS A 215 13.17 -0.73 3.56
N GLU A 216 14.17 -1.23 2.83
CA GLU A 216 15.50 -0.63 2.80
C GLU A 216 15.47 0.78 2.21
N ARG A 217 14.77 0.96 1.08
CA ARG A 217 14.63 2.27 0.43
C ARG A 217 13.88 3.27 1.28
N LEU A 218 12.81 2.85 1.95
CA LEU A 218 12.08 3.73 2.87
C LEU A 218 12.98 4.19 4.03
N LYS A 219 13.76 3.29 4.59
CA LYS A 219 14.71 3.62 5.66
C LYS A 219 15.71 4.68 5.19
N GLN A 220 16.35 4.47 4.04
CA GLN A 220 17.32 5.42 3.45
C GLN A 220 16.66 6.77 3.15
N PHE A 221 15.45 6.78 2.62
CA PHE A 221 14.69 7.99 2.35
C PHE A 221 14.45 8.80 3.63
N LEU A 222 14.00 8.18 4.71
CA LEU A 222 13.71 8.84 5.98
C LEU A 222 14.99 9.38 6.66
N GLU A 223 16.09 8.63 6.61
CA GLU A 223 17.40 9.06 7.10
C GLU A 223 17.94 10.29 6.34
N ASN A 224 17.69 10.35 5.02
CA ASN A 224 18.11 11.49 4.20
C ASN A 224 17.24 12.72 4.45
N GLN A 225 15.94 12.56 4.69
CA GLN A 225 15.05 13.67 5.06
C GLN A 225 15.49 14.30 6.39
N ASP A 226 15.80 13.50 7.39
CA ASP A 226 16.29 14.01 8.69
C ASP A 226 17.58 14.82 8.57
N LYS A 227 18.49 14.43 7.66
CA LYS A 227 19.73 15.15 7.40
C LYS A 227 19.50 16.50 6.71
N GLN A 228 18.49 16.58 5.82
CA GLN A 228 18.17 17.81 5.07
C GLN A 228 17.42 18.85 5.91
N ASP A 229 16.52 18.39 6.79
CA ASP A 229 15.65 19.29 7.56
C ASP A 229 16.30 19.90 8.79
N ASN A 230 17.56 19.55 9.14
CA ASN A 230 18.24 19.95 10.39
C ASN A 230 17.36 19.74 11.64
N VAL A 231 16.39 18.86 11.55
CA VAL A 231 15.38 18.60 12.59
C VAL A 231 15.96 17.59 13.57
N LYS A 232 15.81 17.89 14.86
CA LYS A 232 16.16 17.01 15.98
C LYS A 232 15.88 15.53 15.66
N PRO A 233 16.78 14.60 16.06
CA PRO A 233 16.70 13.19 15.67
C PRO A 233 15.32 12.61 15.94
N ILE A 234 14.85 11.80 14.98
CA ILE A 234 13.61 11.04 15.07
C ILE A 234 13.46 10.46 16.47
N ASN A 235 12.33 10.75 17.09
CA ASN A 235 12.01 10.37 18.45
C ASN A 235 12.38 8.88 18.67
N LYS A 236 13.02 8.58 19.80
CA LYS A 236 13.48 7.21 20.20
C LYS A 236 12.45 6.10 19.99
N GLU A 237 11.16 6.42 19.95
CA GLU A 237 10.08 5.48 19.66
C GLU A 237 10.09 4.97 18.22
N ALA A 238 10.44 5.80 17.22
CA ALA A 238 10.52 5.36 15.83
C ALA A 238 11.71 4.42 15.60
N LYS A 239 12.82 4.63 16.30
CA LYS A 239 13.98 3.72 16.31
C LYS A 239 13.64 2.35 16.91
N LYS A 240 12.91 2.32 18.02
CA LYS A 240 12.47 1.07 18.66
C LYS A 240 11.58 0.20 17.77
N PHE A 241 10.78 0.82 16.89
CA PHE A 241 9.95 0.07 15.93
C PHE A 241 10.76 -0.60 14.81
N LEU A 242 11.90 0.00 14.42
CA LEU A 242 12.79 -0.58 13.39
C LEU A 242 13.66 -1.71 13.94
N GLU A 243 14.00 -1.68 15.23
CA GLU A 243 14.83 -2.69 15.89
C GLU A 243 14.03 -3.90 16.42
N ALA A 244 12.71 -3.75 16.61
CA ALA A 244 11.81 -4.80 17.10
C ALA A 244 11.05 -5.56 15.99
N SER A 245 11.42 -5.36 14.73
CA SER A 245 10.91 -6.06 13.54
C SER A 245 11.99 -7.00 13.01
#